data_8547d36545fe351f25df656964e14919
#
_entry.id   8547d36545fe351f25df656964e14919
#
_cell.length_a   1.000
_cell.length_b   1.000
_cell.length_c   1.000
_cell.angle_alpha   90.00
_cell.angle_beta   90.00
_cell.angle_gamma   90.00
#
_symmetry.space_group_name_H-M   'P 1'
#
loop_
_entity.id
_entity.type
_entity.pdbx_description
1 polymer ?
#
loop_
_entity_poly.entity_id
_entity_poly.type
_entity_poly.pdbx_seq_one_letter_code
_entity_poly.pdbx_strand_id
1 'polypeptide(L)'
;MADFLTGDHLNHEIVKIISDPFDGIVLASPYMKFHDRIKRELNKLSDNPKIEVKVIIGKSDGNFKSSIDKESLEFVMNLPNVQLYHENRLHAKFYGNGFDFILSSMNLYDFSQNTNIEFGVKLAAGTILDNRFEKEAFKFIQEVISQAELIFENVPVYEKKLLGLSKEYLGFKNTINKVDRKKRGIQEVVEEAKIQEGVTMGFCIRTGEPIPFNLKMPLSEKAYKTWSYFKDENFQEKYCHVTGEPSDGKTSFAKPVLHKNWSKAKLLSK
;
A
#
# COMPACT_ATOMS: atom_id res chain seq x y z
N MET A 1 -16.15 6.33 25.79
CA MET A 1 -14.97 6.55 26.66
C MET A 1 -13.74 6.39 25.76
N ALA A 2 -12.70 7.19 25.94
CA ALA A 2 -11.47 7.06 25.18
C ALA A 2 -10.42 6.36 26.04
N ASP A 3 -9.76 5.34 25.49
CA ASP A 3 -8.71 4.58 26.16
C ASP A 3 -7.36 4.86 25.50
N PHE A 4 -6.36 5.20 26.30
CA PHE A 4 -5.00 5.37 25.82
C PHE A 4 -4.25 4.04 25.84
N LEU A 5 -3.72 3.63 24.69
CA LEU A 5 -3.16 2.29 24.47
C LEU A 5 -1.68 2.38 24.13
N THR A 6 -0.88 1.47 24.68
CA THR A 6 0.55 1.33 24.38
C THR A 6 0.97 -0.14 24.37
N GLY A 7 2.10 -0.45 23.74
CA GLY A 7 2.72 -1.79 23.78
C GLY A 7 1.77 -2.93 23.40
N ASP A 8 1.80 -3.99 24.19
CA ASP A 8 0.99 -5.20 23.94
C ASP A 8 -0.53 -4.92 23.98
N HIS A 9 -0.95 -3.96 24.79
CA HIS A 9 -2.36 -3.59 24.88
C HIS A 9 -2.85 -2.96 23.57
N LEU A 10 -2.07 -2.09 22.96
CA LEU A 10 -2.39 -1.53 21.64
C LEU A 10 -2.55 -2.63 20.57
N ASN A 11 -1.62 -3.57 20.53
CA ASN A 11 -1.68 -4.68 19.59
C ASN A 11 -2.90 -5.58 19.82
N HIS A 12 -3.21 -5.88 21.08
CA HIS A 12 -4.38 -6.68 21.44
C HIS A 12 -5.67 -6.01 20.97
N GLU A 13 -5.82 -4.71 21.21
CA GLU A 13 -7.02 -3.97 20.85
C GLU A 13 -7.17 -3.81 19.32
N ILE A 14 -6.09 -3.68 18.57
CA ILE A 14 -6.14 -3.71 17.09
C ILE A 14 -6.63 -5.08 16.59
N VAL A 15 -6.09 -6.17 17.13
CA VAL A 15 -6.56 -7.52 16.78
C VAL A 15 -8.04 -7.69 17.12
N LYS A 16 -8.49 -7.18 18.27
CA LYS A 16 -9.88 -7.24 18.72
C LYS A 16 -10.82 -6.49 17.77
N ILE A 17 -10.45 -5.28 17.31
CA ILE A 17 -11.19 -4.53 16.28
C ILE A 17 -11.42 -5.38 15.02
N ILE A 18 -10.38 -6.10 14.59
CA ILE A 18 -10.46 -6.92 13.38
C ILE A 18 -11.29 -8.19 13.62
N SER A 19 -11.23 -8.78 14.82
CA SER A 19 -11.93 -10.03 15.14
C SER A 19 -13.41 -9.86 15.46
N ASP A 20 -13.86 -8.63 15.72
CA ASP A 20 -15.24 -8.30 16.12
C ASP A 20 -15.83 -7.21 15.20
N PRO A 21 -16.04 -7.49 13.90
CA PRO A 21 -16.61 -6.53 12.95
C PRO A 21 -18.09 -6.29 13.23
N PHE A 22 -18.50 -5.03 13.27
CA PHE A 22 -19.91 -4.64 13.42
C PHE A 22 -20.62 -4.60 12.05
N ASP A 23 -20.11 -3.80 11.10
CA ASP A 23 -20.65 -3.68 9.74
C ASP A 23 -19.57 -3.74 8.66
N GLY A 24 -18.32 -3.62 9.03
CA GLY A 24 -17.17 -3.68 8.14
C GLY A 24 -15.86 -3.43 8.88
N ILE A 25 -14.75 -3.60 8.18
CA ILE A 25 -13.40 -3.32 8.70
C ILE A 25 -12.76 -2.24 7.85
N VAL A 26 -12.16 -1.24 8.49
CA VAL A 26 -11.35 -0.21 7.84
C VAL A 26 -9.93 -0.27 8.40
N LEU A 27 -8.96 -0.54 7.55
CA LEU A 27 -7.55 -0.57 7.87
C LEU A 27 -6.83 0.49 7.03
N ALA A 28 -6.50 1.63 7.62
CA ALA A 28 -5.73 2.68 6.96
C ALA A 28 -4.34 2.78 7.59
N SER A 29 -3.30 2.63 6.78
CA SER A 29 -1.91 2.80 7.19
C SER A 29 -1.03 3.09 5.98
N PRO A 30 -0.05 4.00 6.07
CA PRO A 30 0.87 4.27 4.96
C PRO A 30 1.69 3.04 4.56
N TYR A 31 1.99 2.17 5.51
CA TYR A 31 2.75 0.94 5.29
C TYR A 31 2.05 -0.24 5.97
N MET A 32 1.88 -1.34 5.21
CA MET A 32 1.25 -2.56 5.69
C MET A 32 2.10 -3.79 5.42
N LYS A 33 2.30 -4.57 6.46
CA LYS A 33 2.80 -5.94 6.41
C LYS A 33 2.06 -6.71 7.50
N PHE A 34 1.13 -7.55 7.07
CA PHE A 34 0.25 -8.21 8.01
C PHE A 34 0.96 -9.33 8.75
N HIS A 35 0.97 -9.22 10.08
CA HIS A 35 1.35 -10.32 10.96
C HIS A 35 0.33 -11.47 10.84
N ASP A 36 0.76 -12.70 11.10
CA ASP A 36 -0.10 -13.90 11.00
C ASP A 36 -1.36 -13.84 11.86
N ARG A 37 -1.32 -13.14 12.99
CA ARG A 37 -2.53 -12.92 13.81
C ARG A 37 -3.58 -12.12 13.05
N ILE A 38 -3.19 -11.05 12.39
CA ILE A 38 -4.09 -10.21 11.58
C ILE A 38 -4.65 -11.01 10.41
N LYS A 39 -3.79 -11.74 9.68
CA LYS A 39 -4.23 -12.61 8.58
C LYS A 39 -5.25 -13.64 9.04
N ARG A 40 -5.03 -14.27 10.21
CA ARG A 40 -5.97 -15.26 10.76
C ARG A 40 -7.34 -14.64 11.08
N GLU A 41 -7.37 -13.45 11.71
CA GLU A 41 -8.64 -12.79 12.02
C GLU A 41 -9.37 -12.34 10.76
N LEU A 42 -8.67 -11.71 9.82
CA LEU A 42 -9.25 -11.33 8.53
C LEU A 42 -9.74 -12.55 7.73
N ASN A 43 -9.03 -13.69 7.80
CA ASN A 43 -9.43 -14.90 7.08
C ASN A 43 -10.73 -15.50 7.62
N LYS A 44 -11.02 -15.37 8.94
CA LYS A 44 -12.32 -15.77 9.51
C LYS A 44 -13.49 -14.98 8.90
N LEU A 45 -13.24 -13.77 8.40
CA LEU A 45 -14.28 -12.97 7.74
C LEU A 45 -14.68 -13.57 6.39
N SER A 46 -13.86 -14.47 5.81
CA SER A 46 -14.22 -15.21 4.60
C SER A 46 -15.45 -16.11 4.79
N ASP A 47 -15.71 -16.53 6.04
CA ASP A 47 -16.90 -17.29 6.42
C ASP A 47 -18.16 -16.40 6.51
N ASN A 48 -17.96 -15.08 6.60
CA ASN A 48 -19.03 -14.09 6.59
C ASN A 48 -18.79 -13.01 5.51
N PRO A 49 -19.01 -13.33 4.23
CA PRO A 49 -18.72 -12.43 3.12
C PRO A 49 -19.60 -11.18 3.05
N LYS A 50 -20.52 -10.98 4.01
CA LYS A 50 -21.26 -9.72 4.16
C LYS A 50 -20.39 -8.60 4.76
N ILE A 51 -19.38 -8.97 5.55
CA ILE A 51 -18.46 -8.02 6.15
C ILE A 51 -17.49 -7.51 5.07
N GLU A 52 -17.54 -6.21 4.80
CA GLU A 52 -16.64 -5.54 3.87
C GLU A 52 -15.33 -5.17 4.55
N VAL A 53 -14.21 -5.39 3.89
CA VAL A 53 -12.88 -5.00 4.36
C VAL A 53 -12.33 -3.91 3.45
N LYS A 54 -12.15 -2.70 3.98
CA LYS A 54 -11.50 -1.58 3.29
C LYS A 54 -10.06 -1.44 3.77
N VAL A 55 -9.14 -1.56 2.85
CA VAL A 55 -7.71 -1.39 3.09
C VAL A 55 -7.23 -0.15 2.36
N ILE A 56 -6.66 0.81 3.07
CA ILE A 56 -6.15 2.06 2.50
C ILE A 56 -4.65 2.13 2.76
N ILE A 57 -3.87 2.11 1.69
CA ILE A 57 -2.41 2.21 1.72
C ILE A 57 -1.93 3.54 1.16
N GLY A 58 -0.74 3.98 1.52
CA GLY A 58 -0.27 5.28 1.09
C GLY A 58 1.21 5.53 1.17
N LYS A 59 1.58 6.80 1.01
CA LYS A 59 2.94 7.35 1.12
C LYS A 59 4.01 6.60 0.31
N SER A 60 3.65 6.23 -0.91
CA SER A 60 4.63 5.73 -1.86
C SER A 60 4.80 6.75 -2.98
N ASP A 61 6.00 7.16 -3.31
CA ASP A 61 6.32 8.08 -4.42
C ASP A 61 5.93 7.47 -5.79
N GLY A 62 4.61 7.19 -5.95
CA GLY A 62 4.04 6.53 -7.12
C GLY A 62 4.18 5.01 -7.16
N ASN A 63 4.88 4.39 -6.21
CA ASN A 63 5.07 2.94 -6.17
C ASN A 63 4.40 2.32 -4.93
N PHE A 64 3.13 1.93 -5.03
CA PHE A 64 2.38 1.29 -3.93
C PHE A 64 3.03 -0.01 -3.39
N LYS A 65 3.99 -0.62 -4.11
CA LYS A 65 4.75 -1.78 -3.63
C LYS A 65 5.60 -1.49 -2.39
N SER A 66 5.94 -0.22 -2.14
CA SER A 66 6.61 0.16 -0.90
C SER A 66 5.64 0.35 0.26
N SER A 67 4.33 0.40 -0.02
CA SER A 67 3.27 0.60 0.98
C SER A 67 2.69 -0.70 1.51
N ILE A 68 2.77 -1.79 0.76
CA ILE A 68 2.31 -3.12 1.16
C ILE A 68 3.25 -4.18 0.60
N ASP A 69 3.67 -5.14 1.42
CA ASP A 69 4.52 -6.22 0.95
C ASP A 69 3.74 -7.21 0.08
N LYS A 70 4.47 -8.01 -0.70
CA LYS A 70 3.88 -8.92 -1.70
C LYS A 70 2.91 -9.91 -1.06
N GLU A 71 3.29 -10.50 0.06
CA GLU A 71 2.50 -11.53 0.76
C GLU A 71 1.19 -10.95 1.31
N SER A 72 1.25 -9.77 1.95
CA SER A 72 0.06 -9.07 2.44
C SER A 72 -0.85 -8.62 1.31
N LEU A 73 -0.29 -8.17 0.19
CA LEU A 73 -1.06 -7.80 -1.00
C LEU A 73 -1.81 -9.01 -1.58
N GLU A 74 -1.11 -10.13 -1.77
CA GLU A 74 -1.72 -11.39 -2.26
C GLU A 74 -2.81 -11.88 -1.29
N PHE A 75 -2.59 -11.76 0.02
CA PHE A 75 -3.59 -12.09 1.02
C PHE A 75 -4.85 -11.22 0.89
N VAL A 76 -4.70 -9.89 0.80
CA VAL A 76 -5.82 -8.94 0.63
C VAL A 76 -6.60 -9.25 -0.65
N MET A 77 -5.90 -9.54 -1.74
CA MET A 77 -6.53 -9.85 -3.04
C MET A 77 -7.33 -11.16 -3.04
N ASN A 78 -7.14 -12.02 -2.04
CA ASN A 78 -7.92 -13.27 -1.88
C ASN A 78 -9.11 -13.14 -0.91
N LEU A 79 -9.30 -12.00 -0.26
CA LEU A 79 -10.49 -11.77 0.58
C LEU A 79 -11.74 -11.63 -0.29
N PRO A 80 -12.88 -12.22 0.12
CA PRO A 80 -14.08 -12.32 -0.72
C PRO A 80 -14.85 -11.00 -0.88
N ASN A 81 -14.73 -10.09 0.09
CA ASN A 81 -15.40 -8.79 0.10
C ASN A 81 -14.40 -7.72 0.55
N VAL A 82 -13.62 -7.21 -0.40
CA VAL A 82 -12.52 -6.32 -0.11
C VAL A 82 -12.40 -5.19 -1.12
N GLN A 83 -12.09 -4.01 -0.62
CA GLN A 83 -11.69 -2.86 -1.40
C GLN A 83 -10.29 -2.42 -0.96
N LEU A 84 -9.35 -2.34 -1.91
CA LEU A 84 -8.01 -1.82 -1.68
C LEU A 84 -7.86 -0.45 -2.35
N TYR A 85 -7.57 0.54 -1.55
CA TYR A 85 -7.37 1.92 -1.96
C TYR A 85 -5.92 2.35 -1.85
N HIS A 86 -5.53 3.31 -2.67
CA HIS A 86 -4.23 3.97 -2.61
C HIS A 86 -4.38 5.48 -2.54
N GLU A 87 -3.81 6.11 -1.52
CA GLU A 87 -3.74 7.57 -1.36
C GLU A 87 -2.30 8.00 -1.04
N ASN A 88 -1.65 8.64 -1.99
CA ASN A 88 -0.22 9.03 -1.91
C ASN A 88 0.14 9.88 -0.69
N ARG A 89 -0.81 10.66 -0.17
CA ARG A 89 -0.61 11.56 0.98
C ARG A 89 -0.92 10.89 2.31
N LEU A 90 -1.46 9.65 2.31
CA LEU A 90 -1.84 8.96 3.53
C LEU A 90 -0.65 8.78 4.46
N HIS A 91 -0.73 9.34 5.65
CA HIS A 91 0.19 9.07 6.76
C HIS A 91 -0.56 8.77 8.07
N ALA A 92 -1.88 8.88 8.07
CA ALA A 92 -2.72 8.50 9.18
C ALA A 92 -2.76 6.98 9.37
N LYS A 93 -2.96 6.53 10.60
CA LYS A 93 -3.22 5.15 10.97
C LYS A 93 -4.57 5.12 11.68
N PHE A 94 -5.51 4.44 11.04
CA PHE A 94 -6.88 4.29 11.50
C PHE A 94 -7.30 2.83 11.35
N TYR A 95 -7.78 2.22 12.44
CA TYR A 95 -8.25 0.86 12.48
C TYR A 95 -9.64 0.83 13.09
N GLY A 96 -10.66 0.42 12.34
CA GLY A 96 -12.06 0.45 12.80
C GLY A 96 -12.87 -0.74 12.33
N ASN A 97 -13.93 -1.08 13.08
CA ASN A 97 -14.83 -2.19 12.78
C ASN A 97 -16.28 -1.76 12.48
N GLY A 98 -16.48 -0.45 12.24
CA GLY A 98 -17.80 0.14 12.05
C GLY A 98 -18.47 0.63 13.33
N PHE A 99 -18.00 0.18 14.50
CA PHE A 99 -18.46 0.64 15.80
C PHE A 99 -17.33 1.28 16.62
N ASP A 100 -16.27 0.54 16.88
CA ASP A 100 -15.06 1.01 17.56
C ASP A 100 -13.98 1.39 16.55
N PHE A 101 -13.08 2.28 16.93
CA PHE A 101 -11.89 2.57 16.16
C PHE A 101 -10.70 2.97 17.02
N ILE A 102 -9.51 2.80 16.46
CA ILE A 102 -8.22 3.19 17.04
C ILE A 102 -7.52 4.15 16.10
N LEU A 103 -7.15 5.32 16.61
CA LEU A 103 -6.16 6.20 16.01
C LEU A 103 -4.80 5.86 16.61
N SER A 104 -3.76 5.70 15.79
CA SER A 104 -2.47 5.26 16.28
C SER A 104 -1.30 5.94 15.61
N SER A 105 -0.15 5.93 16.27
CA SER A 105 1.16 6.18 15.64
C SER A 105 1.69 4.94 14.92
N MET A 106 1.24 3.74 15.30
CA MET A 106 1.73 2.46 14.81
C MET A 106 1.21 2.12 13.42
N ASN A 107 2.12 1.87 12.49
CA ASN A 107 1.77 1.25 11.20
C ASN A 107 1.34 -0.20 11.41
N LEU A 108 0.46 -0.70 10.53
CA LEU A 108 0.13 -2.13 10.49
C LEU A 108 1.26 -2.89 9.75
N TYR A 109 2.44 -2.76 10.30
CA TYR A 109 3.67 -3.26 9.73
C TYR A 109 4.37 -4.13 10.75
N ASP A 110 4.31 -5.42 10.54
CA ASP A 110 4.82 -6.52 11.35
C ASP A 110 4.94 -6.16 12.84
N PHE A 111 4.24 -6.84 13.73
CA PHE A 111 4.21 -6.55 15.17
C PHE A 111 5.59 -6.68 15.84
N SER A 112 6.62 -6.08 15.27
CA SER A 112 7.92 -5.97 15.92
C SER A 112 7.85 -4.91 17.02
N GLN A 113 7.11 -5.21 18.08
CA GLN A 113 6.91 -4.39 19.26
C GLN A 113 8.19 -4.02 20.00
N ASN A 114 9.28 -4.67 19.67
CA ASN A 114 10.52 -4.57 20.45
C ASN A 114 11.41 -3.38 20.08
N THR A 115 11.07 -2.60 19.06
CA THR A 115 11.96 -1.54 18.56
C THR A 115 11.35 -0.14 18.56
N ASN A 116 10.01 -0.01 18.54
CA ASN A 116 9.36 1.30 18.43
C ASN A 116 8.52 1.61 19.68
N ILE A 117 8.54 2.88 20.07
CA ILE A 117 7.59 3.41 21.07
C ILE A 117 6.36 3.89 20.29
N GLU A 118 5.23 3.20 20.46
CA GLU A 118 3.98 3.46 19.75
C GLU A 118 2.83 3.66 20.75
N PHE A 119 1.84 4.45 20.34
CA PHE A 119 0.61 4.63 21.11
C PHE A 119 -0.62 4.58 20.21
N GLY A 120 -1.77 4.42 20.84
CA GLY A 120 -3.07 4.53 20.18
C GLY A 120 -4.11 5.12 21.14
N VAL A 121 -5.18 5.65 20.56
CA VAL A 121 -6.37 6.07 21.28
C VAL A 121 -7.54 5.28 20.71
N LYS A 122 -8.15 4.41 21.53
CA LYS A 122 -9.36 3.69 21.19
C LYS A 122 -10.56 4.53 21.56
N LEU A 123 -11.54 4.59 20.68
CA LEU A 123 -12.84 5.20 20.92
C LEU A 123 -13.92 4.18 20.56
N ALA A 124 -14.93 4.08 21.44
CA ALA A 124 -16.10 3.26 21.23
C ALA A 124 -17.27 4.15 20.82
N ALA A 125 -17.89 3.87 19.67
CA ALA A 125 -19.11 4.54 19.27
C ALA A 125 -20.25 4.17 20.24
N GLY A 126 -21.10 5.15 20.55
CA GLY A 126 -22.34 4.86 21.30
C GLY A 126 -22.38 5.20 22.77
N THR A 127 -21.49 6.00 23.31
CA THR A 127 -21.76 6.72 24.55
C THR A 127 -22.78 7.83 24.28
N ILE A 128 -23.82 7.91 25.12
CA ILE A 128 -25.02 8.80 25.05
C ILE A 128 -24.67 10.30 24.96
N LEU A 129 -23.43 10.66 25.14
CA LEU A 129 -22.92 12.03 25.00
C LEU A 129 -22.47 12.26 23.57
N ASP A 130 -22.97 13.32 22.96
CA ASP A 130 -22.64 13.78 21.60
C ASP A 130 -21.11 13.83 21.40
N ASN A 131 -20.56 12.73 20.90
CA ASN A 131 -19.12 12.60 20.77
C ASN A 131 -18.69 13.21 19.43
N ARG A 132 -18.54 14.52 19.43
CA ARG A 132 -18.10 15.31 18.27
C ARG A 132 -16.81 14.74 17.67
N PHE A 133 -15.88 14.29 18.52
CA PHE A 133 -14.61 13.72 18.09
C PHE A 133 -14.79 12.45 17.23
N GLU A 134 -15.68 11.54 17.65
CA GLU A 134 -15.97 10.33 16.88
C GLU A 134 -16.53 10.67 15.50
N LYS A 135 -17.53 11.56 15.45
CA LYS A 135 -18.13 12.01 14.20
C LYS A 135 -17.09 12.63 13.25
N GLU A 136 -16.20 13.46 13.80
CA GLU A 136 -15.14 14.10 13.02
C GLU A 136 -14.10 13.06 12.55
N ALA A 137 -13.71 12.07 13.35
CA ALA A 137 -12.79 11.02 12.98
C ALA A 137 -13.37 10.10 11.88
N PHE A 138 -14.65 9.69 12.04
CA PHE A 138 -15.33 8.92 10.99
C PHE A 138 -15.50 9.73 9.70
N LYS A 139 -15.89 10.99 9.79
CA LYS A 139 -15.97 11.88 8.63
C LYS A 139 -14.62 11.99 7.92
N PHE A 140 -13.56 12.21 8.67
CA PHE A 140 -12.20 12.28 8.12
C PHE A 140 -11.82 11.02 7.35
N ILE A 141 -12.02 9.83 7.91
CA ILE A 141 -11.65 8.59 7.21
C ILE A 141 -12.52 8.36 5.97
N GLN A 142 -13.80 8.73 5.98
CA GLN A 142 -14.66 8.68 4.80
C GLN A 142 -14.19 9.65 3.71
N GLU A 143 -13.75 10.85 4.07
CA GLU A 143 -13.15 11.81 3.14
C GLU A 143 -11.85 11.25 2.53
N VAL A 144 -11.00 10.62 3.34
CA VAL A 144 -9.78 9.94 2.84
C VAL A 144 -10.15 8.84 1.83
N ILE A 145 -11.12 7.98 2.15
CA ILE A 145 -11.58 6.91 1.25
C ILE A 145 -12.14 7.50 -0.06
N SER A 146 -12.93 8.57 0.03
CA SER A 146 -13.55 9.19 -1.14
C SER A 146 -12.55 9.84 -2.11
N GLN A 147 -11.39 10.26 -1.60
CA GLN A 147 -10.30 10.86 -2.39
C GLN A 147 -9.27 9.83 -2.88
N ALA A 148 -9.24 8.65 -2.25
CA ALA A 148 -8.30 7.60 -2.58
C ALA A 148 -8.66 6.89 -3.89
N GLU A 149 -7.67 6.44 -4.63
CA GLU A 149 -7.88 5.62 -5.82
C GLU A 149 -8.22 4.19 -5.43
N LEU A 150 -9.39 3.69 -5.82
CA LEU A 150 -9.73 2.27 -5.71
C LEU A 150 -8.92 1.50 -6.76
N ILE A 151 -7.99 0.65 -6.28
CA ILE A 151 -7.04 -0.09 -7.14
C ILE A 151 -7.37 -1.58 -7.27
N PHE A 152 -8.14 -2.13 -6.31
CA PHE A 152 -8.57 -3.52 -6.37
C PHE A 152 -9.91 -3.69 -5.62
N GLU A 153 -10.81 -4.54 -6.16
CA GLU A 153 -12.08 -4.84 -5.52
C GLU A 153 -12.52 -6.27 -5.82
N ASN A 154 -12.89 -7.00 -4.77
CA ASN A 154 -13.68 -8.22 -4.85
C ASN A 154 -15.07 -7.98 -4.24
N VAL A 155 -16.10 -8.47 -4.91
CA VAL A 155 -17.46 -8.43 -4.39
C VAL A 155 -18.04 -9.83 -4.29
N PRO A 156 -18.77 -10.15 -3.20
CA PRO A 156 -19.39 -11.44 -3.04
C PRO A 156 -20.54 -11.66 -4.05
N VAL A 157 -20.69 -12.87 -4.52
CA VAL A 157 -21.74 -13.28 -5.45
C VAL A 157 -22.74 -14.13 -4.71
N TYR A 158 -24.03 -13.79 -4.86
CA TYR A 158 -25.13 -14.51 -4.23
C TYR A 158 -26.15 -14.96 -5.27
N GLU A 159 -26.66 -16.16 -5.09
CA GLU A 159 -27.83 -16.67 -5.82
C GLU A 159 -29.10 -16.53 -4.96
N LYS A 160 -30.20 -16.10 -5.56
CA LYS A 160 -31.51 -16.04 -4.91
C LYS A 160 -32.16 -17.43 -4.96
N LYS A 161 -32.48 -17.99 -3.80
CA LYS A 161 -33.26 -19.26 -3.66
C LYS A 161 -34.63 -18.99 -3.08
N LEU A 162 -35.53 -20.00 -3.18
CA LEU A 162 -36.89 -19.98 -2.62
C LEU A 162 -37.66 -18.70 -3.01
N LEU A 163 -37.82 -18.44 -4.32
CA LEU A 163 -38.54 -17.26 -4.82
C LEU A 163 -38.00 -15.91 -4.29
N GLY A 164 -36.72 -15.84 -3.94
CA GLY A 164 -36.08 -14.63 -3.44
C GLY A 164 -36.06 -14.46 -1.91
N LEU A 165 -36.59 -15.44 -1.15
CA LEU A 165 -36.62 -15.38 0.32
C LEU A 165 -35.27 -15.70 0.98
N SER A 166 -34.35 -16.37 0.29
CA SER A 166 -33.00 -16.63 0.78
C SER A 166 -31.96 -16.35 -0.29
N LYS A 167 -30.73 -16.06 0.17
CA LYS A 167 -29.56 -15.88 -0.70
C LYS A 167 -28.49 -16.89 -0.30
N GLU A 168 -27.95 -17.63 -1.27
CA GLU A 168 -26.81 -18.51 -1.08
C GLU A 168 -25.54 -17.83 -1.62
N TYR A 169 -24.46 -17.90 -0.85
CA TYR A 169 -23.16 -17.39 -1.26
C TYR A 169 -22.50 -18.37 -2.24
N LEU A 170 -22.12 -17.90 -3.40
CA LEU A 170 -21.51 -18.71 -4.47
C LEU A 170 -20.00 -18.47 -4.63
N GLY A 171 -19.42 -17.57 -3.85
CA GLY A 171 -18.05 -17.12 -3.98
C GLY A 171 -17.97 -15.62 -4.26
N PHE A 172 -16.89 -15.17 -4.81
CA PHE A 172 -16.69 -13.74 -5.12
C PHE A 172 -16.18 -13.56 -6.55
N LYS A 173 -16.34 -12.35 -7.05
CA LYS A 173 -15.79 -11.94 -8.35
C LYS A 173 -14.92 -10.69 -8.17
N ASN A 174 -13.83 -10.63 -8.91
CA ASN A 174 -13.03 -9.44 -9.03
C ASN A 174 -13.72 -8.45 -9.98
N THR A 175 -13.99 -7.25 -9.52
CA THR A 175 -14.63 -6.17 -10.29
C THR A 175 -13.65 -5.11 -10.71
N ILE A 176 -12.60 -4.88 -9.92
CA ILE A 176 -11.53 -3.92 -10.21
C ILE A 176 -10.18 -4.56 -9.91
N ASN A 177 -9.27 -4.55 -10.88
CA ASN A 177 -7.87 -4.92 -10.70
C ASN A 177 -6.95 -3.98 -11.48
N LYS A 178 -6.47 -2.95 -10.81
CA LYS A 178 -5.44 -2.03 -11.33
C LYS A 178 -4.05 -2.34 -10.77
N VAL A 179 -3.94 -3.33 -9.88
CA VAL A 179 -2.68 -3.74 -9.25
C VAL A 179 -1.69 -4.21 -10.30
N ASP A 180 -2.14 -5.02 -11.25
CA ASP A 180 -1.31 -5.51 -12.34
C ASP A 180 -1.01 -4.44 -13.39
N ARG A 181 -1.94 -3.49 -13.62
CA ARG A 181 -1.69 -2.34 -14.51
C ARG A 181 -0.59 -1.44 -13.95
N LYS A 182 -0.58 -1.18 -12.64
CA LYS A 182 0.53 -0.46 -11.97
C LYS A 182 1.82 -1.28 -11.96
N LYS A 183 1.75 -2.61 -12.00
CA LYS A 183 2.92 -3.48 -12.26
C LYS A 183 3.38 -3.41 -13.72
N ARG A 184 2.43 -3.35 -14.69
CA ARG A 184 2.72 -3.27 -16.13
C ARG A 184 3.07 -1.86 -16.56
N GLY A 185 2.52 -0.81 -15.94
CA GLY A 185 2.72 0.58 -16.35
C GLY A 185 4.18 1.00 -16.47
N ILE A 186 5.08 0.39 -15.67
CA ILE A 186 6.53 0.61 -15.85
C ILE A 186 7.04 -0.12 -17.11
N GLN A 187 6.48 -1.30 -17.44
CA GLN A 187 6.89 -2.06 -18.62
C GLN A 187 6.22 -1.54 -19.91
N GLU A 188 4.93 -1.18 -19.84
CA GLU A 188 4.18 -0.63 -20.98
C GLU A 188 4.64 0.78 -21.37
N VAL A 189 4.90 1.67 -20.38
CA VAL A 189 5.48 3.01 -20.65
C VAL A 189 6.88 2.89 -21.24
N VAL A 190 7.65 1.87 -20.87
CA VAL A 190 8.96 1.59 -21.47
C VAL A 190 8.81 1.00 -22.87
N GLU A 191 7.77 0.21 -23.14
CA GLU A 191 7.51 -0.37 -24.45
C GLU A 191 6.86 0.63 -25.40
N GLU A 192 5.89 1.43 -24.94
CA GLU A 192 5.27 2.51 -25.72
C GLU A 192 6.24 3.66 -26.01
N ALA A 193 7.12 4.01 -25.06
CA ALA A 193 8.17 5.00 -25.28
C ALA A 193 9.25 4.51 -26.26
N LYS A 194 9.50 3.20 -26.35
CA LYS A 194 10.36 2.60 -27.37
C LYS A 194 9.78 2.70 -28.79
N ILE A 195 8.46 2.81 -28.90
CA ILE A 195 7.75 2.86 -30.19
C ILE A 195 7.67 4.30 -30.74
N GLN A 196 7.74 5.32 -29.89
CA GLN A 196 7.44 6.69 -30.33
C GLN A 196 8.61 7.55 -30.80
N GLU A 197 9.90 7.31 -30.52
CA GLU A 197 10.94 8.25 -30.98
C GLU A 197 12.40 7.74 -31.03
N GLY A 198 12.70 6.50 -31.13
CA GLY A 198 14.11 6.07 -31.21
C GLY A 198 14.99 6.45 -29.99
N VAL A 199 14.36 6.88 -28.90
CA VAL A 199 15.01 7.24 -27.63
C VAL A 199 15.12 6.01 -26.75
N THR A 200 16.35 5.62 -26.48
CA THR A 200 16.62 4.55 -25.52
C THR A 200 16.24 4.99 -24.11
N MET A 201 15.41 4.20 -23.43
CA MET A 201 14.98 4.49 -22.05
C MET A 201 15.85 3.77 -21.02
N GLY A 202 16.09 4.45 -19.90
CA GLY A 202 16.71 3.94 -18.68
C GLY A 202 15.84 4.26 -17.45
N PHE A 203 16.44 4.16 -16.27
CA PHE A 203 15.74 4.40 -15.00
C PHE A 203 16.55 5.31 -14.10
N CYS A 204 15.88 6.23 -13.39
CA CYS A 204 16.50 7.05 -12.37
C CYS A 204 17.05 6.16 -11.26
N ILE A 205 18.35 6.25 -10.97
CA ILE A 205 19.01 5.38 -9.98
C ILE A 205 18.50 5.64 -8.55
N ARG A 206 17.87 6.79 -8.27
CA ARG A 206 17.32 7.16 -6.97
C ARG A 206 15.86 6.78 -6.80
N THR A 207 15.02 7.05 -7.80
CA THR A 207 13.55 6.91 -7.70
C THR A 207 13.03 5.67 -8.43
N GLY A 208 13.80 5.10 -9.37
CA GLY A 208 13.37 3.99 -10.21
C GLY A 208 12.42 4.40 -11.34
N GLU A 209 12.07 5.68 -11.47
CA GLU A 209 11.21 6.16 -12.56
C GLU A 209 11.91 6.08 -13.93
N PRO A 210 11.16 5.81 -15.02
CA PRO A 210 11.70 5.82 -16.38
C PRO A 210 12.19 7.22 -16.76
N ILE A 211 13.40 7.28 -17.33
CA ILE A 211 14.02 8.50 -17.89
C ILE A 211 14.78 8.14 -19.16
N PRO A 212 15.10 9.10 -20.04
CA PRO A 212 16.00 8.85 -21.16
C PRO A 212 17.32 8.22 -20.68
N PHE A 213 17.77 7.16 -21.34
CA PHE A 213 19.00 6.47 -20.97
C PHE A 213 20.21 7.38 -21.19
N ASN A 214 20.90 7.69 -20.11
CA ASN A 214 22.11 8.51 -20.14
C ASN A 214 23.02 8.16 -18.96
N LEU A 215 24.12 7.45 -19.24
CA LEU A 215 25.09 7.06 -18.21
C LEU A 215 25.75 8.24 -17.49
N LYS A 216 25.80 9.42 -18.14
CA LYS A 216 26.36 10.64 -17.54
C LYS A 216 25.32 11.42 -16.71
N MET A 217 24.04 11.11 -16.86
CA MET A 217 22.94 11.75 -16.16
C MET A 217 21.90 10.68 -15.75
N PRO A 218 22.22 9.79 -14.81
CA PRO A 218 21.36 8.66 -14.45
C PRO A 218 20.28 9.03 -13.42
N LEU A 219 19.98 10.30 -13.25
CA LEU A 219 18.99 10.84 -12.32
C LEU A 219 17.91 11.61 -13.09
N SER A 220 16.68 11.52 -12.63
CA SER A 220 15.61 12.43 -13.06
C SER A 220 15.92 13.87 -12.66
N GLU A 221 15.29 14.83 -13.31
CA GLU A 221 15.49 16.25 -13.04
C GLU A 221 15.30 16.60 -11.55
N LYS A 222 14.24 16.05 -10.94
CA LYS A 222 13.94 16.23 -9.51
C LYS A 222 15.00 15.61 -8.60
N ALA A 223 15.44 14.39 -8.93
CA ALA A 223 16.49 13.71 -8.16
C ALA A 223 17.85 14.38 -8.33
N TYR A 224 18.15 14.88 -9.54
CA TYR A 224 19.37 15.62 -9.81
C TYR A 224 19.45 16.95 -9.05
N LYS A 225 18.34 17.70 -8.97
CA LYS A 225 18.30 18.93 -8.14
C LYS A 225 18.73 18.66 -6.71
N THR A 226 18.24 17.58 -6.11
CA THR A 226 18.63 17.20 -4.73
C THR A 226 20.08 16.73 -4.65
N TRP A 227 20.53 15.92 -5.62
CA TRP A 227 21.91 15.43 -5.67
C TRP A 227 22.92 16.56 -5.85
N SER A 228 22.58 17.58 -6.65
CA SER A 228 23.46 18.69 -7.01
C SER A 228 23.91 19.56 -5.82
N TYR A 229 23.20 19.51 -4.70
CA TYR A 229 23.61 20.19 -3.47
C TYR A 229 24.85 19.54 -2.82
N PHE A 230 24.93 18.21 -2.88
CA PHE A 230 25.98 17.45 -2.19
C PHE A 230 27.07 16.99 -3.15
N LYS A 231 26.73 16.71 -4.40
CA LYS A 231 27.63 16.23 -5.49
C LYS A 231 28.47 15.01 -5.11
N ASP A 232 27.94 14.17 -4.22
CA ASP A 232 28.61 12.91 -3.86
C ASP A 232 28.34 11.86 -4.95
N GLU A 233 29.35 11.62 -5.80
CA GLU A 233 29.27 10.68 -6.90
C GLU A 233 29.25 9.21 -6.43
N ASN A 234 29.65 8.93 -5.20
CA ASN A 234 29.70 7.59 -4.63
C ASN A 234 28.53 7.30 -3.69
N PHE A 235 27.62 8.25 -3.50
CA PHE A 235 26.43 8.03 -2.70
C PHE A 235 25.66 6.81 -3.21
N GLN A 236 25.35 5.89 -2.28
CA GLN A 236 24.63 4.64 -2.61
C GLN A 236 23.20 4.91 -3.04
N GLU A 237 22.90 4.55 -4.26
CA GLU A 237 21.58 4.73 -4.87
C GLU A 237 20.81 3.40 -4.94
N LYS A 238 19.51 3.48 -5.22
CA LYS A 238 18.56 2.39 -4.97
C LYS A 238 18.31 1.49 -6.17
N TYR A 239 18.53 1.98 -7.39
CA TYR A 239 18.11 1.29 -8.61
C TYR A 239 19.22 1.22 -9.67
N CYS A 240 19.11 0.23 -10.56
CA CYS A 240 19.98 0.09 -11.72
C CYS A 240 19.46 0.93 -12.90
N HIS A 241 20.30 1.79 -13.48
CA HIS A 241 19.89 2.68 -14.58
C HIS A 241 19.41 1.95 -15.84
N VAL A 242 19.88 0.73 -16.10
CA VAL A 242 19.50 -0.06 -17.29
C VAL A 242 18.18 -0.82 -17.09
N THR A 243 17.94 -1.37 -15.91
CA THR A 243 16.85 -2.34 -15.69
C THR A 243 15.80 -1.87 -14.71
N GLY A 244 16.07 -0.79 -13.94
CA GLY A 244 15.19 -0.33 -12.89
C GLY A 244 15.07 -1.29 -11.70
N GLU A 245 15.82 -2.40 -11.69
CA GLU A 245 15.81 -3.33 -10.56
C GLU A 245 16.48 -2.72 -9.31
N PRO A 246 16.09 -3.12 -8.10
CA PRO A 246 16.77 -2.71 -6.88
C PRO A 246 18.26 -3.04 -6.92
N SER A 247 19.09 -2.09 -6.49
CA SER A 247 20.56 -2.20 -6.52
C SER A 247 21.16 -2.61 -5.19
N ASP A 248 20.38 -2.59 -4.11
CA ASP A 248 20.86 -2.82 -2.74
C ASP A 248 22.07 -1.95 -2.37
N GLY A 249 22.05 -0.69 -2.83
CA GLY A 249 23.13 0.27 -2.61
C GLY A 249 24.40 0.05 -3.47
N LYS A 250 24.34 -0.84 -4.45
CA LYS A 250 25.51 -1.16 -5.34
C LYS A 250 25.62 -0.23 -6.55
N THR A 251 24.69 0.71 -6.72
CA THR A 251 24.75 1.77 -7.72
C THR A 251 25.04 3.12 -7.09
N SER A 252 25.60 4.02 -7.87
CA SER A 252 25.87 5.41 -7.51
C SER A 252 25.89 6.27 -8.78
N PHE A 253 26.02 7.58 -8.64
CA PHE A 253 26.16 8.46 -9.80
C PHE A 253 27.35 8.06 -10.68
N ALA A 254 28.50 7.75 -10.06
CA ALA A 254 29.70 7.28 -10.77
C ALA A 254 29.54 5.84 -11.35
N LYS A 255 28.67 5.02 -10.75
CA LYS A 255 28.44 3.62 -11.15
C LYS A 255 26.95 3.31 -11.25
N PRO A 256 26.24 3.87 -12.27
CA PRO A 256 24.78 3.82 -12.31
C PRO A 256 24.21 2.45 -12.71
N VAL A 257 25.04 1.50 -13.09
CA VAL A 257 24.63 0.19 -13.61
C VAL A 257 25.21 -0.93 -12.75
N LEU A 258 24.38 -1.91 -12.38
CA LEU A 258 24.83 -3.14 -11.72
C LEU A 258 25.80 -3.91 -12.62
N HIS A 259 26.86 -4.48 -12.03
CA HIS A 259 27.91 -5.18 -12.78
C HIS A 259 27.35 -6.23 -13.75
N LYS A 260 26.34 -7.00 -13.34
CA LYS A 260 25.68 -8.03 -14.17
C LYS A 260 24.97 -7.46 -15.42
N ASN A 261 24.67 -6.15 -15.45
CA ASN A 261 23.93 -5.50 -16.52
C ASN A 261 24.81 -4.63 -17.46
N TRP A 262 26.13 -4.60 -17.26
CA TRP A 262 27.04 -3.78 -18.06
C TRP A 262 27.04 -4.12 -19.55
N SER A 263 26.87 -5.39 -19.91
CA SER A 263 26.76 -5.80 -21.31
C SER A 263 25.54 -5.18 -21.98
N LYS A 264 24.41 -5.08 -21.27
CA LYS A 264 23.19 -4.40 -21.74
C LYS A 264 23.41 -2.90 -21.89
N ALA A 265 24.07 -2.25 -20.91
CA ALA A 265 24.38 -0.83 -20.98
C ALA A 265 25.20 -0.45 -22.21
N LYS A 266 26.20 -1.26 -22.59
CA LYS A 266 27.02 -1.06 -23.79
C LYS A 266 26.20 -1.14 -25.08
N LEU A 267 25.15 -1.95 -25.13
CA LEU A 267 24.26 -2.04 -26.29
C LEU A 267 23.35 -0.81 -26.42
N LEU A 268 22.93 -0.24 -25.30
CA LEU A 268 22.08 0.94 -25.26
C LEU A 268 22.83 2.26 -25.45
N SER A 269 24.14 2.25 -25.32
CA SER A 269 25.03 3.43 -25.52
C SER A 269 25.52 3.63 -26.96
N LYS A 270 25.18 2.71 -27.87
CA LYS A 270 25.49 2.80 -29.31
C LYS A 270 24.33 3.43 -30.06
#